data_ca93e3e664c9baefa4a9401bc83b7745
#
_entry.id   ca93e3e664c9baefa4a9401bc83b7745
#
_cell.length_a   1.000
_cell.length_b   1.000
_cell.length_c   1.000
_cell.angle_alpha   90.00
_cell.angle_beta   90.00
_cell.angle_gamma   90.00
#
_symmetry.space_group_name_H-M   'P 1'
#
loop_
_entity.id
_entity.type
_entity.pdbx_description
1 polymer ?
#
loop_
_entity_poly.entity_id
_entity_poly.type
_entity_poly.pdbx_seq_one_letter_code
_entity_poly.pdbx_strand_id
1 'polypeptide(L)'
;VRSIHTPPLSFLREQLDAVVSDVTIDAVKIGMLGSADIVACVRQWLAEHPMPLVVLDPVMVATSGDRLLDPDAEQAVIEFAHHVDIVTPNVPELAVLLSAPEPARTFEEALSQAAEFAQKSNTIVIAKGGHLDGKLANNAVVYPDGRITTITTPRIDTTNTHGTGCSLSSALATRLAAGDTITEAIEWVSYWLADSIRAGAALEVGTPGGHGPIDHFHQVRRQAACASTKPWKFTGEVRYRPTIPAAGPYTQSLWDSMGEVWSQIMGLPFIMGLRDGSLSKREFDFYLNQDAHYLVNYSRALAVLAAKAGEPQYQVEWAESARDCLVVEAQLHHEWLGGISGDTSPVTLGYTNFLTATAYGDDYVVGAAAVLPCYWIYAEVGACLAASNHPDHPYHEWLKTYGDQSFVMTTEAALRRVEHALVQATGVQRAAATAAFQVACAYEREFFDQASRSEIR
;
A
#
# COMPACT_ATOMS: atom_id res chain seq x y z
N VAL A 1 26.01 5.76 -14.80
CA VAL A 1 27.25 4.98 -14.50
C VAL A 1 28.44 5.73 -15.11
N ARG A 2 29.53 5.94 -14.33
CA ARG A 2 30.73 6.64 -14.85
C ARG A 2 31.78 5.65 -15.34
N SER A 3 31.88 4.49 -14.74
CA SER A 3 32.82 3.42 -15.12
C SER A 3 32.33 2.07 -14.61
N ILE A 4 32.76 1.01 -15.28
CA ILE A 4 32.50 -0.37 -14.90
C ILE A 4 33.84 -1.04 -14.71
N HIS A 5 34.02 -1.78 -13.63
CA HIS A 5 35.18 -2.64 -13.40
C HIS A 5 34.72 -4.10 -13.27
N THR A 6 35.28 -4.95 -14.09
CA THR A 6 35.02 -6.37 -14.10
C THR A 6 36.14 -7.09 -13.35
N PRO A 7 35.84 -7.84 -12.26
CA PRO A 7 36.85 -8.63 -11.57
C PRO A 7 37.30 -9.81 -12.43
N PRO A 8 38.46 -10.43 -12.14
CA PRO A 8 38.85 -11.67 -12.77
C PRO A 8 37.79 -12.77 -12.60
N LEU A 9 37.55 -13.59 -13.63
CA LEU A 9 36.57 -14.66 -13.60
C LEU A 9 36.82 -15.67 -12.47
N SER A 10 38.12 -15.97 -12.18
CA SER A 10 38.47 -16.84 -11.06
C SER A 10 37.98 -16.29 -9.73
N PHE A 11 38.08 -14.96 -9.52
CA PHE A 11 37.59 -14.32 -8.31
C PHE A 11 36.05 -14.40 -8.21
N LEU A 12 35.34 -14.15 -9.30
CA LEU A 12 33.86 -14.30 -9.32
C LEU A 12 33.46 -15.74 -8.93
N ARG A 13 34.12 -16.73 -9.53
CA ARG A 13 33.86 -18.14 -9.26
C ARG A 13 34.12 -18.51 -7.78
N GLU A 14 35.24 -18.07 -7.26
CA GLU A 14 35.61 -18.29 -5.84
C GLU A 14 34.57 -17.70 -4.89
N GLN A 15 33.94 -16.55 -5.19
CA GLN A 15 32.89 -15.96 -4.38
C GLN A 15 31.61 -16.79 -4.46
N LEU A 16 31.22 -17.27 -5.64
CA LEU A 16 30.05 -18.11 -5.83
C LEU A 16 30.21 -19.46 -5.11
N ASP A 17 31.39 -20.09 -5.26
CA ASP A 17 31.72 -21.35 -4.61
C ASP A 17 31.75 -21.22 -3.07
N ALA A 18 32.28 -20.11 -2.57
CA ALA A 18 32.32 -19.86 -1.12
C ALA A 18 30.91 -19.78 -0.53
N VAL A 19 29.98 -19.10 -1.20
CA VAL A 19 28.58 -19.00 -0.71
C VAL A 19 27.88 -20.35 -0.75
N VAL A 20 27.94 -21.07 -1.88
CA VAL A 20 27.20 -22.35 -2.02
C VAL A 20 27.76 -23.47 -1.15
N SER A 21 29.03 -23.37 -0.75
CA SER A 21 29.64 -24.36 0.15
C SER A 21 29.18 -24.25 1.62
N ASP A 22 28.63 -23.09 2.01
CA ASP A 22 28.29 -22.78 3.41
C ASP A 22 26.80 -22.47 3.59
N VAL A 23 26.11 -21.98 2.56
CA VAL A 23 24.72 -21.52 2.63
C VAL A 23 23.83 -22.35 1.70
N THR A 24 22.66 -22.79 2.22
CA THR A 24 21.62 -23.36 1.37
C THR A 24 20.98 -22.23 0.56
N ILE A 25 20.94 -22.38 -0.76
CA ILE A 25 20.42 -21.36 -1.68
C ILE A 25 19.01 -21.78 -2.11
N ASP A 26 18.01 -20.95 -1.81
CA ASP A 26 16.62 -21.18 -2.19
C ASP A 26 16.27 -20.52 -3.54
N ALA A 27 16.95 -19.41 -3.91
CA ALA A 27 16.82 -18.77 -5.22
C ALA A 27 18.09 -17.99 -5.57
N VAL A 28 18.32 -17.83 -6.87
CA VAL A 28 19.38 -16.97 -7.43
C VAL A 28 18.71 -15.84 -8.24
N LYS A 29 19.03 -14.59 -7.91
CA LYS A 29 18.68 -13.44 -8.74
C LYS A 29 19.94 -12.91 -9.42
N ILE A 30 19.88 -12.79 -10.73
CA ILE A 30 20.96 -12.28 -11.57
C ILE A 30 20.53 -10.92 -12.13
N GLY A 31 21.43 -9.93 -12.02
CA GLY A 31 21.26 -8.61 -12.62
C GLY A 31 22.24 -8.39 -13.76
N MET A 32 22.82 -7.20 -13.83
CA MET A 32 23.76 -6.80 -14.88
C MET A 32 25.02 -7.70 -14.91
N LEU A 33 25.28 -8.32 -16.05
CA LEU A 33 26.47 -9.09 -16.34
C LEU A 33 27.32 -8.32 -17.37
N GLY A 34 28.43 -7.73 -16.93
CA GLY A 34 29.18 -6.70 -17.66
C GLY A 34 29.91 -7.17 -18.93
N SER A 35 30.06 -8.49 -19.18
CA SER A 35 30.74 -9.02 -20.38
C SER A 35 30.27 -10.43 -20.74
N ALA A 36 30.51 -10.83 -22.00
CA ALA A 36 30.20 -12.17 -22.48
C ALA A 36 30.88 -13.27 -21.66
N ASP A 37 32.12 -13.04 -21.25
CA ASP A 37 32.92 -13.98 -20.44
C ASP A 37 32.28 -14.20 -19.05
N ILE A 38 31.74 -13.14 -18.42
CA ILE A 38 31.01 -13.25 -17.16
C ILE A 38 29.74 -14.06 -17.36
N VAL A 39 28.96 -13.77 -18.42
CA VAL A 39 27.75 -14.54 -18.74
C VAL A 39 28.08 -16.02 -18.91
N ALA A 40 29.12 -16.34 -19.66
CA ALA A 40 29.57 -17.71 -19.86
C ALA A 40 30.01 -18.38 -18.55
N CYS A 41 30.75 -17.67 -17.72
CA CYS A 41 31.19 -18.14 -16.40
C CYS A 41 30.00 -18.46 -15.47
N VAL A 42 29.03 -17.55 -15.37
CA VAL A 42 27.83 -17.73 -14.52
C VAL A 42 26.96 -18.88 -15.07
N ARG A 43 26.75 -18.96 -16.39
CA ARG A 43 26.01 -20.04 -17.01
C ARG A 43 26.65 -21.41 -16.75
N GLN A 44 27.98 -21.51 -16.92
CA GLN A 44 28.71 -22.74 -16.62
C GLN A 44 28.60 -23.11 -15.14
N TRP A 45 28.75 -22.13 -14.25
CA TRP A 45 28.67 -22.36 -12.82
C TRP A 45 27.28 -22.87 -12.39
N LEU A 46 26.19 -22.30 -12.95
CA LEU A 46 24.82 -22.78 -12.70
C LEU A 46 24.57 -24.19 -13.25
N ALA A 47 25.22 -24.57 -14.35
CA ALA A 47 25.14 -25.93 -14.86
C ALA A 47 25.84 -26.96 -13.92
N GLU A 48 26.90 -26.54 -13.25
CA GLU A 48 27.62 -27.33 -12.25
C GLU A 48 26.91 -27.35 -10.88
N HIS A 49 26.14 -26.31 -10.57
CA HIS A 49 25.42 -26.12 -9.31
C HIS A 49 23.93 -25.82 -9.61
N PRO A 50 23.10 -26.84 -9.87
CA PRO A 50 21.67 -26.64 -10.11
C PRO A 50 21.00 -25.92 -8.92
N MET A 51 20.31 -24.82 -9.20
CA MET A 51 19.62 -23.99 -8.20
C MET A 51 18.10 -24.24 -8.27
N PRO A 52 17.38 -24.13 -7.13
CA PRO A 52 15.93 -24.34 -7.11
C PRO A 52 15.15 -23.34 -7.97
N LEU A 53 15.64 -22.10 -8.08
CA LEU A 53 15.02 -21.03 -8.86
C LEU A 53 16.08 -20.04 -9.34
N VAL A 54 16.04 -19.68 -10.64
CA VAL A 54 16.93 -18.66 -11.23
C VAL A 54 16.09 -17.56 -11.87
N VAL A 55 16.21 -16.33 -11.37
CA VAL A 55 15.53 -15.13 -11.87
C VAL A 55 16.58 -14.21 -12.52
N LEU A 56 16.45 -13.98 -13.82
CA LEU A 56 17.31 -13.05 -14.58
C LEU A 56 16.59 -11.71 -14.80
N ASP A 57 17.17 -10.63 -14.29
CA ASP A 57 16.82 -9.27 -14.69
C ASP A 57 17.81 -8.87 -15.80
N PRO A 58 17.40 -8.87 -17.07
CA PRO A 58 18.30 -8.76 -18.21
C PRO A 58 18.70 -7.30 -18.45
N VAL A 59 19.44 -6.72 -17.50
CA VAL A 59 19.84 -5.31 -17.50
C VAL A 59 20.82 -5.06 -18.66
N MET A 60 20.33 -4.50 -19.75
CA MET A 60 21.11 -4.20 -20.98
C MET A 60 21.12 -2.72 -21.31
N VAL A 61 20.06 -1.99 -20.86
CA VAL A 61 19.87 -0.58 -21.17
C VAL A 61 19.63 0.20 -19.89
N ALA A 62 20.32 1.32 -19.72
CA ALA A 62 20.08 2.24 -18.60
C ALA A 62 18.73 2.94 -18.75
N THR A 63 18.16 3.45 -17.66
CA THR A 63 16.93 4.28 -17.68
C THR A 63 17.10 5.53 -18.56
N SER A 64 18.35 6.00 -18.76
CA SER A 64 18.71 7.09 -19.69
C SER A 64 18.64 6.70 -21.18
N GLY A 65 18.46 5.41 -21.50
CA GLY A 65 18.51 4.88 -22.86
C GLY A 65 19.92 4.48 -23.34
N ASP A 66 20.95 4.68 -22.51
CA ASP A 66 22.32 4.29 -22.85
C ASP A 66 22.49 2.76 -22.78
N ARG A 67 23.14 2.16 -23.77
CA ARG A 67 23.53 0.74 -23.73
C ARG A 67 24.59 0.53 -22.66
N LEU A 68 24.37 -0.44 -21.80
CA LEU A 68 25.26 -0.80 -20.69
C LEU A 68 26.20 -1.95 -21.03
N LEU A 69 25.91 -2.69 -22.11
CA LEU A 69 26.65 -3.86 -22.55
C LEU A 69 27.20 -3.67 -23.96
N ASP A 70 28.34 -4.28 -24.21
CA ASP A 70 28.87 -4.45 -25.57
C ASP A 70 28.01 -5.45 -26.35
N PRO A 71 27.99 -5.41 -27.71
CA PRO A 71 27.15 -6.30 -28.53
C PRO A 71 27.33 -7.80 -28.24
N ASP A 72 28.56 -8.24 -27.98
CA ASP A 72 28.85 -9.64 -27.66
C ASP A 72 28.27 -10.05 -26.30
N ALA A 73 28.31 -9.15 -25.32
CA ALA A 73 27.71 -9.37 -24.01
C ALA A 73 26.17 -9.38 -24.09
N GLU A 74 25.58 -8.50 -24.90
CA GLU A 74 24.15 -8.46 -25.15
C GLU A 74 23.66 -9.77 -25.75
N GLN A 75 24.34 -10.29 -26.80
CA GLN A 75 24.03 -11.58 -27.41
C GLN A 75 24.14 -12.74 -26.40
N ALA A 76 25.17 -12.73 -25.57
CA ALA A 76 25.37 -13.73 -24.53
C ALA A 76 24.24 -13.73 -23.49
N VAL A 77 23.72 -12.54 -23.09
CA VAL A 77 22.57 -12.41 -22.18
C VAL A 77 21.29 -12.90 -22.85
N ILE A 78 21.06 -12.62 -24.14
CA ILE A 78 19.90 -13.14 -24.89
C ILE A 78 19.92 -14.69 -24.87
N GLU A 79 21.06 -15.30 -25.17
CA GLU A 79 21.18 -16.75 -25.11
C GLU A 79 21.01 -17.30 -23.70
N PHE A 80 21.54 -16.61 -22.70
CA PHE A 80 21.41 -17.02 -21.30
C PHE A 80 19.97 -16.96 -20.81
N ALA A 81 19.16 -16.01 -21.27
CA ALA A 81 17.76 -15.89 -20.93
C ALA A 81 16.90 -17.11 -21.30
N HIS A 82 17.39 -17.98 -22.20
CA HIS A 82 16.74 -19.27 -22.53
C HIS A 82 17.10 -20.40 -21.53
N HIS A 83 17.94 -20.13 -20.53
CA HIS A 83 18.45 -21.14 -19.59
C HIS A 83 18.13 -20.80 -18.13
N VAL A 84 17.17 -19.91 -17.89
CA VAL A 84 16.71 -19.50 -16.55
C VAL A 84 15.21 -19.77 -16.42
N ASP A 85 14.70 -19.80 -15.19
CA ASP A 85 13.28 -20.07 -14.93
C ASP A 85 12.40 -18.87 -15.24
N ILE A 86 12.88 -17.66 -14.86
CA ILE A 86 12.13 -16.42 -15.01
C ILE A 86 13.03 -15.31 -15.53
N VAL A 87 12.54 -14.54 -16.50
CA VAL A 87 13.15 -13.27 -16.92
C VAL A 87 12.23 -12.09 -16.59
N THR A 88 12.82 -10.96 -16.21
CA THR A 88 12.06 -9.75 -15.81
C THR A 88 12.40 -8.53 -16.68
N PRO A 89 12.18 -8.57 -18.02
CA PRO A 89 12.53 -7.48 -18.91
C PRO A 89 11.59 -6.27 -18.75
N ASN A 90 12.14 -5.09 -18.91
CA ASN A 90 11.35 -3.91 -19.25
C ASN A 90 11.06 -3.89 -20.77
N VAL A 91 10.26 -2.91 -21.22
CA VAL A 91 9.83 -2.84 -22.64
C VAL A 91 11.02 -2.72 -23.61
N PRO A 92 12.02 -1.85 -23.43
CA PRO A 92 13.22 -1.83 -24.23
C PRO A 92 14.02 -3.15 -24.22
N GLU A 93 14.21 -3.74 -23.05
CA GLU A 93 14.93 -5.00 -22.88
C GLU A 93 14.23 -6.16 -23.60
N LEU A 94 12.90 -6.17 -23.56
CA LEU A 94 12.09 -7.19 -24.26
C LEU A 94 12.27 -7.14 -25.78
N ALA A 95 12.35 -5.94 -26.35
CA ALA A 95 12.63 -5.76 -27.76
C ALA A 95 14.03 -6.29 -28.12
N VAL A 96 15.03 -6.07 -27.26
CA VAL A 96 16.39 -6.61 -27.45
C VAL A 96 16.38 -8.14 -27.39
N LEU A 97 15.71 -8.73 -26.38
CA LEU A 97 15.61 -10.20 -26.25
C LEU A 97 14.98 -10.89 -27.47
N LEU A 98 14.10 -10.20 -28.18
CA LEU A 98 13.45 -10.70 -29.40
C LEU A 98 14.18 -10.29 -30.68
N SER A 99 15.22 -9.45 -30.59
CA SER A 99 15.81 -8.79 -31.77
C SER A 99 14.75 -8.03 -32.59
N ALA A 100 13.74 -7.46 -31.90
CA ALA A 100 12.70 -6.66 -32.51
C ALA A 100 13.25 -5.29 -32.98
N PRO A 101 12.76 -4.75 -34.11
CA PRO A 101 13.28 -3.49 -34.65
C PRO A 101 12.98 -2.27 -33.78
N GLU A 102 11.87 -2.31 -33.04
CA GLU A 102 11.43 -1.23 -32.12
C GLU A 102 10.85 -1.81 -30.84
N PRO A 103 11.01 -1.10 -29.71
CA PRO A 103 10.27 -1.41 -28.47
C PRO A 103 8.76 -1.25 -28.64
N ALA A 104 7.98 -2.00 -27.89
CA ALA A 104 6.54 -1.88 -27.85
C ALA A 104 6.12 -0.45 -27.39
N ARG A 105 5.04 0.06 -27.96
CA ARG A 105 4.49 1.39 -27.64
C ARG A 105 3.27 1.32 -26.72
N THR A 106 2.64 0.17 -26.66
CA THR A 106 1.49 -0.13 -25.80
C THR A 106 1.77 -1.35 -24.92
N PHE A 107 0.99 -1.50 -23.87
CA PHE A 107 1.14 -2.68 -23.00
C PHE A 107 0.72 -3.96 -23.71
N GLU A 108 -0.29 -3.90 -24.60
CA GLU A 108 -0.73 -5.04 -25.42
C GLU A 108 0.37 -5.50 -26.37
N GLU A 109 1.09 -4.56 -26.99
CA GLU A 109 2.25 -4.90 -27.83
C GLU A 109 3.37 -5.53 -27.00
N ALA A 110 3.62 -5.01 -25.78
CA ALA A 110 4.60 -5.60 -24.87
C ALA A 110 4.20 -7.02 -24.42
N LEU A 111 2.91 -7.27 -24.16
CA LEU A 111 2.40 -8.60 -23.85
C LEU A 111 2.58 -9.56 -25.04
N SER A 112 2.34 -9.09 -26.26
CA SER A 112 2.55 -9.90 -27.48
C SER A 112 4.02 -10.27 -27.66
N GLN A 113 4.94 -9.33 -27.46
CA GLN A 113 6.38 -9.59 -27.49
C GLN A 113 6.79 -10.56 -26.36
N ALA A 114 6.26 -10.37 -25.15
CA ALA A 114 6.55 -11.24 -24.00
C ALA A 114 6.06 -12.68 -24.25
N ALA A 115 4.88 -12.85 -24.86
CA ALA A 115 4.34 -14.16 -25.21
C ALA A 115 5.21 -14.85 -26.29
N GLU A 116 5.64 -14.12 -27.29
CA GLU A 116 6.55 -14.64 -28.33
C GLU A 116 7.88 -15.11 -27.71
N PHE A 117 8.48 -14.32 -26.81
CA PHE A 117 9.71 -14.71 -26.15
C PHE A 117 9.50 -15.91 -25.22
N ALA A 118 8.46 -15.90 -24.37
CA ALA A 118 8.15 -16.99 -23.46
C ALA A 118 7.96 -18.33 -24.19
N GLN A 119 7.26 -18.31 -25.31
CA GLN A 119 7.04 -19.50 -26.12
C GLN A 119 8.33 -20.03 -26.78
N LYS A 120 9.18 -19.12 -27.32
CA LYS A 120 10.44 -19.49 -27.96
C LYS A 120 11.49 -20.01 -26.99
N SER A 121 11.56 -19.41 -25.80
CA SER A 121 12.56 -19.73 -24.77
C SER A 121 12.12 -20.81 -23.80
N ASN A 122 10.84 -21.12 -23.74
CA ASN A 122 10.22 -21.93 -22.68
C ASN A 122 10.49 -21.37 -21.27
N THR A 123 10.59 -20.04 -21.12
CA THR A 123 10.90 -19.31 -19.89
C THR A 123 9.72 -18.43 -19.50
N ILE A 124 9.42 -18.29 -18.22
CA ILE A 124 8.38 -17.37 -17.74
C ILE A 124 8.90 -15.93 -17.85
N VAL A 125 8.08 -15.04 -18.40
CA VAL A 125 8.41 -13.63 -18.57
C VAL A 125 7.59 -12.75 -17.62
N ILE A 126 8.26 -11.92 -16.85
CA ILE A 126 7.63 -10.83 -16.11
C ILE A 126 7.80 -9.55 -16.94
N ALA A 127 6.81 -9.20 -17.73
CA ALA A 127 6.83 -7.98 -18.53
C ALA A 127 6.56 -6.75 -17.67
N LYS A 128 7.53 -5.81 -17.62
CA LYS A 128 7.47 -4.58 -16.81
C LYS A 128 6.99 -3.40 -17.67
N GLY A 129 5.77 -2.90 -17.46
CA GLY A 129 5.17 -1.78 -18.21
C GLY A 129 5.55 -0.39 -17.74
N GLY A 130 6.44 -0.26 -16.77
CA GLY A 130 6.81 1.02 -16.16
C GLY A 130 7.45 2.06 -17.11
N HIS A 131 7.89 1.69 -18.31
CA HIS A 131 8.47 2.57 -19.32
C HIS A 131 7.45 3.11 -20.33
N LEU A 132 6.23 2.59 -20.32
CA LEU A 132 5.18 3.05 -21.22
C LEU A 132 4.53 4.32 -20.69
N ASP A 133 4.06 5.19 -21.58
CA ASP A 133 3.31 6.37 -21.21
C ASP A 133 1.93 6.01 -20.62
N GLY A 134 1.38 6.92 -19.84
CA GLY A 134 0.03 6.76 -19.30
C GLY A 134 -0.05 6.77 -17.78
N LYS A 135 -1.25 6.53 -17.26
CA LYS A 135 -1.54 6.57 -15.81
C LYS A 135 -1.20 5.26 -15.08
N LEU A 136 -0.90 4.20 -15.81
CA LEU A 136 -0.66 2.86 -15.27
C LEU A 136 0.79 2.44 -15.47
N ALA A 137 1.30 1.64 -14.53
CA ALA A 137 2.61 1.00 -14.57
C ALA A 137 2.39 -0.51 -14.35
N ASN A 138 1.68 -1.15 -15.30
CA ASN A 138 1.29 -2.55 -15.21
C ASN A 138 2.48 -3.49 -15.31
N ASN A 139 2.41 -4.60 -14.58
CA ASN A 139 3.28 -5.74 -14.77
C ASN A 139 2.44 -6.95 -15.21
N ALA A 140 3.05 -7.90 -15.90
CA ALA A 140 2.35 -9.13 -16.27
C ALA A 140 3.26 -10.35 -16.17
N VAL A 141 2.70 -11.46 -15.71
CA VAL A 141 3.28 -12.80 -15.84
C VAL A 141 2.81 -13.39 -17.16
N VAL A 142 3.74 -13.76 -17.99
CA VAL A 142 3.48 -14.41 -19.28
C VAL A 142 4.15 -15.78 -19.28
N TYR A 143 3.33 -16.82 -19.42
CA TYR A 143 3.78 -18.20 -19.39
C TYR A 143 4.05 -18.74 -20.80
N PRO A 144 4.96 -19.75 -20.94
CA PRO A 144 5.21 -20.40 -22.24
C PRO A 144 3.98 -21.03 -22.90
N ASP A 145 2.98 -21.43 -22.11
CA ASP A 145 1.72 -22.01 -22.58
C ASP A 145 0.69 -20.95 -23.06
N GLY A 146 1.07 -19.67 -23.03
CA GLY A 146 0.23 -18.56 -23.48
C GLY A 146 -0.69 -17.96 -22.41
N ARG A 147 -0.70 -18.48 -21.18
CA ARG A 147 -1.42 -17.83 -20.07
C ARG A 147 -0.77 -16.50 -19.74
N ILE A 148 -1.60 -15.49 -19.45
CA ILE A 148 -1.17 -14.15 -19.04
C ILE A 148 -1.96 -13.74 -17.81
N THR A 149 -1.26 -13.24 -16.80
CA THR A 149 -1.85 -12.61 -15.61
C THR A 149 -1.30 -11.19 -15.49
N THR A 150 -2.17 -10.20 -15.54
CA THR A 150 -1.79 -8.77 -15.45
C THR A 150 -2.08 -8.24 -14.06
N ILE A 151 -1.10 -7.54 -13.49
CA ILE A 151 -1.22 -6.78 -12.25
C ILE A 151 -1.23 -5.29 -12.61
N THR A 152 -2.34 -4.63 -12.29
CA THR A 152 -2.52 -3.21 -12.57
C THR A 152 -2.06 -2.38 -11.38
N THR A 153 -1.12 -1.48 -11.61
CA THR A 153 -0.68 -0.50 -10.63
C THR A 153 -0.69 0.90 -11.23
N PRO A 154 -1.08 1.94 -10.47
CA PRO A 154 -0.99 3.30 -10.96
C PRO A 154 0.48 3.73 -11.05
N ARG A 155 0.73 4.62 -12.00
CA ARG A 155 2.01 5.30 -12.10
C ARG A 155 2.14 6.33 -11.00
N ILE A 156 3.23 6.28 -10.27
CA ILE A 156 3.58 7.28 -9.26
C ILE A 156 4.36 8.41 -9.95
N ASP A 157 3.85 9.63 -9.86
CA ASP A 157 4.51 10.81 -10.40
C ASP A 157 5.64 11.25 -9.46
N THR A 158 6.86 10.82 -9.76
CA THR A 158 8.06 11.08 -8.96
C THR A 158 9.33 10.89 -9.77
N THR A 159 10.40 11.56 -9.38
CA THR A 159 11.76 11.33 -9.89
C THR A 159 12.53 10.24 -9.10
N ASN A 160 11.97 9.76 -7.97
CA ASN A 160 12.62 8.76 -7.11
C ASN A 160 12.35 7.34 -7.64
N THR A 161 13.01 6.99 -8.75
CA THR A 161 12.80 5.71 -9.45
C THR A 161 14.06 4.86 -9.53
N HIS A 162 15.19 5.32 -8.93
CA HIS A 162 16.43 4.56 -8.98
C HIS A 162 16.32 3.24 -8.21
N GLY A 163 16.66 2.14 -8.86
CA GLY A 163 16.66 0.80 -8.29
C GLY A 163 15.34 0.04 -8.41
N THR A 164 14.31 0.57 -9.08
CA THR A 164 12.99 -0.08 -9.22
C THR A 164 13.05 -1.47 -9.85
N GLY A 165 13.74 -1.62 -11.01
CA GLY A 165 13.87 -2.91 -11.69
C GLY A 165 14.60 -3.96 -10.85
N CYS A 166 15.74 -3.60 -10.31
CA CYS A 166 16.52 -4.49 -9.45
C CYS A 166 15.77 -4.90 -8.17
N SER A 167 14.99 -3.98 -7.61
CA SER A 167 14.18 -4.26 -6.41
C SER A 167 13.01 -5.19 -6.73
N LEU A 168 12.33 -5.00 -7.88
CA LEU A 168 11.25 -5.88 -8.33
C LEU A 168 11.76 -7.32 -8.47
N SER A 169 12.84 -7.52 -9.23
CA SER A 169 13.37 -8.85 -9.50
C SER A 169 13.93 -9.55 -8.25
N SER A 170 14.55 -8.80 -7.34
CA SER A 170 15.06 -9.33 -6.07
C SER A 170 13.92 -9.71 -5.12
N ALA A 171 12.92 -8.84 -4.98
CA ALA A 171 11.74 -9.12 -4.17
C ALA A 171 10.95 -10.31 -4.72
N LEU A 172 10.79 -10.42 -6.05
CA LEU A 172 10.15 -11.56 -6.70
C LEU A 172 10.87 -12.88 -6.36
N ALA A 173 12.19 -12.92 -6.55
CA ALA A 173 12.98 -14.11 -6.23
C ALA A 173 12.83 -14.51 -4.75
N THR A 174 12.85 -13.53 -3.84
CA THR A 174 12.68 -13.75 -2.40
C THR A 174 11.30 -14.32 -2.05
N ARG A 175 10.22 -13.76 -2.64
CA ARG A 175 8.85 -14.23 -2.37
C ARG A 175 8.63 -15.65 -2.90
N LEU A 176 9.12 -15.95 -4.09
CA LEU A 176 9.05 -17.31 -4.66
C LEU A 176 9.86 -18.32 -3.83
N ALA A 177 11.05 -17.95 -3.36
CA ALA A 177 11.85 -18.76 -2.45
C ALA A 177 11.16 -19.02 -1.11
N ALA A 178 10.33 -18.09 -0.65
CA ALA A 178 9.51 -18.23 0.55
C ALA A 178 8.25 -19.09 0.37
N GLY A 179 7.97 -19.55 -0.86
CA GLY A 179 6.88 -20.49 -1.18
C GLY A 179 5.62 -19.84 -1.78
N ASP A 180 5.63 -18.56 -2.11
CA ASP A 180 4.51 -17.94 -2.82
C ASP A 180 4.37 -18.52 -4.24
N THR A 181 3.15 -18.54 -4.76
CA THR A 181 2.93 -18.73 -6.19
C THR A 181 3.43 -17.50 -6.98
N ILE A 182 3.74 -17.67 -8.27
CA ILE A 182 4.22 -16.53 -9.09
C ILE A 182 3.20 -15.38 -9.11
N THR A 183 1.91 -15.68 -9.14
CA THR A 183 0.86 -14.65 -9.15
C THR A 183 0.84 -13.88 -7.84
N GLU A 184 0.87 -14.55 -6.70
CA GLU A 184 0.92 -13.91 -5.38
C GLU A 184 2.21 -13.08 -5.22
N ALA A 185 3.34 -13.63 -5.63
CA ALA A 185 4.64 -12.96 -5.54
C ALA A 185 4.65 -11.65 -6.35
N ILE A 186 4.23 -11.68 -7.63
CA ILE A 186 4.27 -10.49 -8.49
C ILE A 186 3.22 -9.46 -8.07
N GLU A 187 2.07 -9.89 -7.59
CA GLU A 187 1.05 -9.00 -7.03
C GLU A 187 1.62 -8.26 -5.83
N TRP A 188 2.13 -8.98 -4.84
CA TRP A 188 2.74 -8.38 -3.65
C TRP A 188 3.89 -7.43 -3.99
N VAL A 189 4.80 -7.87 -4.87
CA VAL A 189 5.96 -7.07 -5.28
C VAL A 189 5.56 -5.80 -6.00
N SER A 190 4.53 -5.86 -6.85
CA SER A 190 4.06 -4.68 -7.61
C SER A 190 3.53 -3.60 -6.68
N TYR A 191 2.72 -3.97 -5.69
CA TYR A 191 2.19 -3.02 -4.70
C TYR A 191 3.28 -2.52 -3.73
N TRP A 192 4.11 -3.43 -3.20
CA TRP A 192 5.23 -3.04 -2.35
C TRP A 192 6.18 -2.07 -3.05
N LEU A 193 6.46 -2.30 -4.34
CA LEU A 193 7.30 -1.42 -5.13
C LEU A 193 6.66 -0.04 -5.35
N ALA A 194 5.36 0.00 -5.65
CA ALA A 194 4.62 1.26 -5.79
C ALA A 194 4.70 2.09 -4.50
N ASP A 195 4.53 1.45 -3.33
CA ASP A 195 4.67 2.12 -2.04
C ASP A 195 6.11 2.54 -1.75
N SER A 196 7.11 1.72 -2.12
CA SER A 196 8.54 2.06 -1.99
C SER A 196 8.91 3.29 -2.85
N ILE A 197 8.36 3.39 -4.06
CA ILE A 197 8.53 4.54 -4.96
C ILE A 197 7.89 5.80 -4.33
N ARG A 198 6.64 5.67 -3.86
CA ARG A 198 5.89 6.75 -3.23
C ARG A 198 6.60 7.28 -1.97
N ALA A 199 7.11 6.40 -1.14
CA ALA A 199 7.83 6.75 0.09
C ALA A 199 9.24 7.32 -0.18
N GLY A 200 9.81 7.09 -1.35
CA GLY A 200 11.15 7.55 -1.72
C GLY A 200 11.35 9.07 -1.60
N ALA A 201 10.28 9.85 -1.82
CA ALA A 201 10.33 11.31 -1.67
C ALA A 201 10.66 11.76 -0.24
N ALA A 202 10.19 11.03 0.78
CA ALA A 202 10.43 11.34 2.18
C ALA A 202 11.88 11.08 2.65
N LEU A 203 12.69 10.41 1.84
CA LEU A 203 14.11 10.19 2.14
C LEU A 203 14.95 11.45 1.94
N GLU A 204 14.48 12.40 1.12
CA GLU A 204 15.19 13.63 0.76
C GLU A 204 16.65 13.37 0.27
N VAL A 205 16.83 12.23 -0.42
CA VAL A 205 18.14 11.81 -0.96
C VAL A 205 18.24 12.17 -2.44
N GLY A 206 19.34 12.79 -2.81
CA GLY A 206 19.62 13.21 -4.18
C GLY A 206 19.77 14.72 -4.31
N THR A 207 20.13 15.16 -5.52
CA THR A 207 20.19 16.58 -5.86
C THR A 207 18.89 17.01 -6.54
N PRO A 208 18.49 18.29 -6.45
CA PRO A 208 17.33 18.78 -7.18
C PRO A 208 17.39 18.44 -8.69
N GLY A 209 16.38 17.78 -9.21
CA GLY A 209 16.33 17.30 -10.60
C GLY A 209 17.06 15.97 -10.88
N GLY A 210 17.64 15.33 -9.87
CA GLY A 210 18.24 14.01 -9.98
C GLY A 210 17.22 12.88 -9.72
N HIS A 211 17.58 11.64 -10.09
CA HIS A 211 16.80 10.45 -9.79
C HIS A 211 17.16 9.93 -8.39
N GLY A 212 16.28 10.16 -7.41
CA GLY A 212 16.44 9.62 -6.06
C GLY A 212 16.13 8.12 -5.98
N PRO A 213 16.55 7.45 -4.89
CA PRO A 213 16.25 6.04 -4.65
C PRO A 213 14.80 5.85 -4.18
N ILE A 214 14.30 4.64 -4.33
CA ILE A 214 13.08 4.19 -3.67
C ILE A 214 13.35 3.90 -2.18
N ASP A 215 12.30 3.91 -1.33
CA ASP A 215 12.43 3.55 0.09
C ASP A 215 12.10 2.08 0.34
N HIS A 216 13.11 1.21 0.35
CA HIS A 216 12.95 -0.21 0.65
C HIS A 216 12.47 -0.49 2.09
N PHE A 217 12.67 0.45 3.02
CA PHE A 217 12.37 0.30 4.44
C PHE A 217 11.09 1.01 4.88
N HIS A 218 10.26 1.47 3.93
CA HIS A 218 9.04 2.22 4.27
C HIS A 218 8.13 1.46 5.25
N GLN A 219 7.92 0.16 5.06
CA GLN A 219 7.11 -0.67 5.95
C GLN A 219 7.76 -0.82 7.34
N VAL A 220 9.07 -1.09 7.39
CA VAL A 220 9.82 -1.21 8.65
C VAL A 220 9.78 0.10 9.45
N ARG A 221 9.92 1.26 8.77
CA ARG A 221 9.79 2.56 9.43
C ARG A 221 8.39 2.78 10.00
N ARG A 222 7.34 2.39 9.28
CA ARG A 222 5.97 2.49 9.78
C ARG A 222 5.72 1.56 10.96
N GLN A 223 6.18 0.31 10.88
CA GLN A 223 6.11 -0.63 12.01
C GLN A 223 6.85 -0.10 13.24
N ALA A 224 8.06 0.44 13.05
CA ALA A 224 8.83 1.04 14.13
C ALA A 224 8.14 2.29 14.74
N ALA A 225 7.51 3.12 13.92
CA ALA A 225 6.73 4.27 14.40
C ALA A 225 5.53 3.83 15.26
N CYS A 226 4.90 2.72 14.92
CA CYS A 226 3.77 2.17 15.68
C CYS A 226 4.19 1.49 16.98
N ALA A 227 5.39 0.94 17.03
CA ALA A 227 5.98 0.39 18.25
C ALA A 227 6.54 1.48 19.19
N SER A 228 6.38 2.76 18.85
CA SER A 228 6.87 3.87 19.68
C SER A 228 6.18 3.88 21.04
N THR A 229 6.98 3.97 22.10
CA THR A 229 6.50 4.17 23.47
C THR A 229 6.27 5.65 23.82
N LYS A 230 6.51 6.54 22.87
CA LYS A 230 6.29 7.99 23.06
C LYS A 230 4.81 8.30 22.99
N PRO A 231 4.29 9.20 23.84
CA PRO A 231 2.92 9.67 23.77
C PRO A 231 2.61 10.30 22.39
N TRP A 232 1.39 10.16 21.93
CA TRP A 232 0.94 10.88 20.74
C TRP A 232 1.03 12.39 20.97
N LYS A 233 1.46 13.09 19.94
CA LYS A 233 1.57 14.56 19.96
C LYS A 233 0.61 15.13 18.93
N PHE A 234 -0.18 16.08 19.38
CA PHE A 234 -1.14 16.82 18.54
C PHE A 234 -0.59 18.23 18.33
N THR A 235 0.45 18.33 17.49
CA THR A 235 1.16 19.58 17.20
C THR A 235 0.86 20.01 15.77
N GLY A 236 1.17 21.27 15.45
CA GLY A 236 0.88 21.87 14.16
C GLY A 236 -0.53 22.41 14.05
N GLU A 237 -0.84 22.99 12.90
CA GLU A 237 -2.16 23.56 12.59
C GLU A 237 -2.86 22.69 11.55
N VAL A 238 -4.16 22.47 11.75
CA VAL A 238 -5.01 21.87 10.69
C VAL A 238 -5.25 22.93 9.62
N ARG A 239 -4.59 22.80 8.48
CA ARG A 239 -4.76 23.73 7.34
C ARG A 239 -5.99 23.42 6.49
N TYR A 240 -6.52 22.22 6.60
CA TYR A 240 -7.69 21.77 5.86
C TYR A 240 -8.98 22.26 6.53
N ARG A 241 -9.84 22.91 5.74
CA ARG A 241 -11.19 23.24 6.21
C ARG A 241 -12.13 22.11 5.82
N PRO A 242 -12.82 21.50 6.80
CA PRO A 242 -13.71 20.39 6.50
C PRO A 242 -14.85 20.81 5.55
N THR A 243 -15.18 19.92 4.63
CA THR A 243 -16.31 20.07 3.70
C THR A 243 -17.62 20.05 4.46
N ILE A 244 -17.70 19.21 5.51
CA ILE A 244 -18.83 19.18 6.45
C ILE A 244 -18.48 20.14 7.58
N PRO A 245 -19.12 21.30 7.67
CA PRO A 245 -18.73 22.31 8.64
C PRO A 245 -19.00 21.87 10.08
N ALA A 246 -18.19 22.33 11.00
CA ALA A 246 -18.47 22.21 12.42
C ALA A 246 -19.86 22.77 12.75
N ALA A 247 -20.55 22.15 13.70
CA ALA A 247 -21.89 22.59 14.13
C ALA A 247 -21.85 23.85 14.98
N GLY A 248 -20.67 24.21 15.49
CA GLY A 248 -20.46 25.41 16.28
C GLY A 248 -18.99 25.59 16.71
N PRO A 249 -18.71 26.57 17.57
CA PRO A 249 -17.33 26.93 17.94
C PRO A 249 -16.60 25.83 18.70
N TYR A 250 -17.28 25.01 19.47
CA TYR A 250 -16.64 23.95 20.24
C TYR A 250 -16.28 22.75 19.35
N THR A 251 -17.12 22.32 18.42
CA THR A 251 -16.78 21.28 17.44
C THR A 251 -15.70 21.78 16.48
N GLN A 252 -15.67 23.08 16.12
CA GLN A 252 -14.56 23.67 15.39
C GLN A 252 -13.24 23.57 16.19
N SER A 253 -13.29 23.86 17.49
CA SER A 253 -12.12 23.72 18.36
C SER A 253 -11.65 22.26 18.49
N LEU A 254 -12.56 21.29 18.47
CA LEU A 254 -12.18 19.86 18.40
C LEU A 254 -11.42 19.56 17.11
N TRP A 255 -11.93 19.97 15.95
CA TRP A 255 -11.26 19.76 14.67
C TRP A 255 -9.85 20.38 14.66
N ASP A 256 -9.74 21.63 15.08
CA ASP A 256 -8.47 22.34 15.12
C ASP A 256 -7.46 21.68 16.10
N SER A 257 -7.96 20.98 17.11
CA SER A 257 -7.14 20.33 18.14
C SER A 257 -6.41 19.06 17.65
N MET A 258 -6.82 18.46 16.52
CA MET A 258 -6.17 17.24 16.04
C MET A 258 -4.77 17.49 15.44
N GLY A 259 -4.39 18.75 15.18
CA GLY A 259 -3.06 19.11 14.66
C GLY A 259 -2.77 18.45 13.30
N GLU A 260 -1.62 17.83 13.17
CA GLU A 260 -1.17 17.20 11.90
C GLU A 260 -1.84 15.87 11.59
N VAL A 261 -2.69 15.32 12.49
CA VAL A 261 -3.28 13.98 12.29
C VAL A 261 -4.07 13.89 11.00
N TRP A 262 -4.84 14.93 10.64
CA TRP A 262 -5.54 14.95 9.35
C TRP A 262 -4.59 14.79 8.15
N SER A 263 -3.51 15.57 8.11
CA SER A 263 -2.55 15.49 7.01
C SER A 263 -1.81 14.16 6.99
N GLN A 264 -1.58 13.56 8.16
CA GLN A 264 -1.00 12.23 8.27
C GLN A 264 -1.95 11.17 7.71
N ILE A 265 -3.26 11.23 8.03
CA ILE A 265 -4.27 10.31 7.46
C ILE A 265 -4.26 10.41 5.94
N MET A 266 -4.38 11.63 5.40
CA MET A 266 -4.44 11.83 3.93
C MET A 266 -3.15 11.45 3.21
N GLY A 267 -2.02 11.37 3.91
CA GLY A 267 -0.74 10.90 3.40
C GLY A 267 -0.49 9.40 3.54
N LEU A 268 -1.40 8.64 4.17
CA LEU A 268 -1.24 7.18 4.32
C LEU A 268 -1.30 6.48 2.96
N PRO A 269 -0.44 5.49 2.71
CA PRO A 269 -0.51 4.65 1.51
C PRO A 269 -1.88 4.03 1.30
N PHE A 270 -2.56 3.61 2.37
CA PHE A 270 -3.91 3.09 2.34
C PHE A 270 -4.90 4.09 1.71
N ILE A 271 -4.93 5.33 2.20
CA ILE A 271 -5.83 6.39 1.67
C ILE A 271 -5.45 6.77 0.24
N MET A 272 -4.15 6.84 -0.05
CA MET A 272 -3.67 7.15 -1.40
C MET A 272 -4.01 6.01 -2.37
N GLY A 273 -3.85 4.76 -1.93
CA GLY A 273 -4.22 3.58 -2.72
C GLY A 273 -5.74 3.44 -2.94
N LEU A 274 -6.56 3.82 -1.96
CA LEU A 274 -8.01 3.95 -2.15
C LEU A 274 -8.35 5.01 -3.20
N ARG A 275 -7.67 6.17 -3.17
CA ARG A 275 -7.92 7.27 -4.10
C ARG A 275 -7.61 6.90 -5.55
N ASP A 276 -6.50 6.23 -5.78
CA ASP A 276 -5.99 5.93 -7.12
C ASP A 276 -6.25 4.48 -7.57
N GLY A 277 -6.95 3.68 -6.75
CA GLY A 277 -7.29 2.29 -7.06
C GLY A 277 -6.12 1.30 -6.93
N SER A 278 -4.98 1.73 -6.37
CA SER A 278 -3.77 0.89 -6.26
C SER A 278 -3.66 0.12 -4.96
N LEU A 279 -4.61 0.28 -4.06
CA LEU A 279 -4.62 -0.51 -2.83
C LEU A 279 -4.78 -2.00 -3.17
N SER A 280 -4.01 -2.88 -2.53
CA SER A 280 -4.18 -4.30 -2.76
C SER A 280 -5.52 -4.81 -2.20
N LYS A 281 -6.14 -5.77 -2.90
CA LYS A 281 -7.37 -6.41 -2.39
C LYS A 281 -7.15 -7.00 -1.00
N ARG A 282 -5.99 -7.57 -0.72
CA ARG A 282 -5.64 -8.15 0.58
C ARG A 282 -5.65 -7.11 1.70
N GLU A 283 -5.07 -5.93 1.48
CA GLU A 283 -5.07 -4.84 2.47
C GLU A 283 -6.48 -4.32 2.70
N PHE A 284 -7.27 -4.20 1.63
CA PHE A 284 -8.65 -3.77 1.72
C PHE A 284 -9.54 -4.81 2.44
N ASP A 285 -9.40 -6.09 2.13
CA ASP A 285 -10.12 -7.18 2.82
C ASP A 285 -9.76 -7.23 4.32
N PHE A 286 -8.47 -7.05 4.65
CA PHE A 286 -8.05 -6.94 6.05
C PHE A 286 -8.70 -5.75 6.75
N TYR A 287 -8.66 -4.57 6.11
CA TYR A 287 -9.30 -3.37 6.65
C TYR A 287 -10.79 -3.58 6.90
N LEU A 288 -11.54 -4.09 5.92
CA LEU A 288 -12.97 -4.34 6.07
C LEU A 288 -13.28 -5.35 7.17
N ASN A 289 -12.44 -6.37 7.32
CA ASN A 289 -12.63 -7.35 8.39
C ASN A 289 -12.41 -6.72 9.78
N GLN A 290 -11.40 -5.86 9.92
CA GLN A 290 -11.19 -5.10 11.16
C GLN A 290 -12.29 -4.09 11.41
N ASP A 291 -12.86 -3.49 10.38
CA ASP A 291 -13.98 -2.57 10.45
C ASP A 291 -15.26 -3.28 10.95
N ALA A 292 -15.53 -4.48 10.48
CA ALA A 292 -16.62 -5.30 11.00
C ALA A 292 -16.49 -5.61 12.50
N HIS A 293 -15.29 -5.93 12.98
CA HIS A 293 -15.01 -6.10 14.42
C HIS A 293 -15.18 -4.78 15.20
N TYR A 294 -14.74 -3.66 14.60
CA TYR A 294 -14.87 -2.33 15.17
C TYR A 294 -16.33 -1.95 15.38
N LEU A 295 -17.18 -2.06 14.36
CA LEU A 295 -18.57 -1.62 14.38
C LEU A 295 -19.43 -2.33 15.41
N VAL A 296 -19.19 -3.63 15.63
CA VAL A 296 -19.87 -4.39 16.69
C VAL A 296 -19.57 -3.78 18.08
N ASN A 297 -18.36 -3.34 18.34
CA ASN A 297 -18.00 -2.72 19.62
C ASN A 297 -18.36 -1.24 19.68
N TYR A 298 -18.24 -0.53 18.57
CA TYR A 298 -18.66 0.85 18.41
C TYR A 298 -20.15 1.04 18.70
N SER A 299 -21.00 0.15 18.18
CA SER A 299 -22.44 0.16 18.46
C SER A 299 -22.76 0.08 19.96
N ARG A 300 -21.95 -0.66 20.74
CA ARG A 300 -22.11 -0.73 22.20
C ARG A 300 -21.78 0.61 22.88
N ALA A 301 -20.73 1.28 22.44
CA ALA A 301 -20.40 2.62 22.94
C ALA A 301 -21.51 3.63 22.63
N LEU A 302 -22.07 3.61 21.40
CA LEU A 302 -23.20 4.45 21.02
C LEU A 302 -24.46 4.16 21.85
N ALA A 303 -24.76 2.88 22.13
CA ALA A 303 -25.89 2.50 22.98
C ALA A 303 -25.74 3.04 24.43
N VAL A 304 -24.51 3.07 24.95
CA VAL A 304 -24.21 3.70 26.26
C VAL A 304 -24.46 5.20 26.21
N LEU A 305 -24.07 5.86 25.12
CA LEU A 305 -24.33 7.31 24.94
C LEU A 305 -25.84 7.58 24.84
N ALA A 306 -26.60 6.72 24.18
CA ALA A 306 -28.06 6.80 24.19
C ALA A 306 -28.63 6.74 25.62
N ALA A 307 -28.12 5.83 26.45
CA ALA A 307 -28.54 5.72 27.85
C ALA A 307 -28.14 6.93 28.72
N LYS A 308 -27.02 7.60 28.38
CA LYS A 308 -26.49 8.77 29.13
C LYS A 308 -27.02 10.11 28.64
N ALA A 309 -27.58 10.18 27.43
CA ALA A 309 -28.08 11.42 26.87
C ALA A 309 -29.24 11.98 27.72
N GLY A 310 -29.17 13.27 28.09
CA GLY A 310 -30.16 13.92 28.91
C GLY A 310 -31.46 14.22 28.19
N GLU A 311 -31.44 14.36 26.86
CA GLU A 311 -32.57 14.74 26.04
C GLU A 311 -33.15 13.56 25.29
N PRO A 312 -34.48 13.32 25.33
CA PRO A 312 -35.10 12.18 24.66
C PRO A 312 -34.78 12.09 23.15
N GLN A 313 -34.68 13.21 22.47
CA GLN A 313 -34.29 13.27 21.07
C GLN A 313 -32.91 12.66 20.85
N TYR A 314 -31.91 13.03 21.66
CA TYR A 314 -30.55 12.51 21.51
C TYR A 314 -30.42 11.06 21.96
N GLN A 315 -31.30 10.58 22.88
CA GLN A 315 -31.39 9.17 23.21
C GLN A 315 -31.79 8.35 21.98
N VAL A 316 -32.83 8.81 21.27
CA VAL A 316 -33.32 8.14 20.03
C VAL A 316 -32.24 8.16 18.95
N GLU A 317 -31.66 9.32 18.67
CA GLU A 317 -30.65 9.48 17.62
C GLU A 317 -29.41 8.62 17.85
N TRP A 318 -28.91 8.49 19.10
CA TRP A 318 -27.81 7.58 19.42
C TRP A 318 -28.18 6.12 19.32
N ALA A 319 -29.42 5.75 19.71
CA ALA A 319 -29.91 4.38 19.59
C ALA A 319 -30.06 3.96 18.10
N GLU A 320 -30.55 4.87 17.26
CA GLU A 320 -30.60 4.66 15.81
C GLU A 320 -29.21 4.50 15.21
N SER A 321 -28.27 5.36 15.60
CA SER A 321 -26.86 5.23 15.18
C SER A 321 -26.25 3.89 15.59
N ALA A 322 -26.53 3.41 16.81
CA ALA A 322 -26.06 2.09 17.28
C ALA A 322 -26.68 0.93 16.48
N ARG A 323 -27.96 1.04 16.12
CA ARG A 323 -28.64 0.05 15.26
C ARG A 323 -28.03 0.02 13.86
N ASP A 324 -27.79 1.19 13.27
CA ASP A 324 -27.33 1.30 11.89
C ASP A 324 -25.93 0.71 11.70
N CYS A 325 -25.03 0.81 12.69
CA CYS A 325 -23.76 0.09 12.70
C CYS A 325 -23.93 -1.45 12.59
N LEU A 326 -25.01 -2.00 13.15
CA LEU A 326 -25.24 -3.45 13.16
C LEU A 326 -26.05 -3.95 11.95
N VAL A 327 -26.80 -3.07 11.29
CA VAL A 327 -27.75 -3.47 10.23
C VAL A 327 -27.27 -3.02 8.86
N VAL A 328 -26.91 -1.75 8.70
CA VAL A 328 -26.57 -1.17 7.39
C VAL A 328 -25.16 -1.55 6.98
N GLU A 329 -24.21 -1.41 7.89
CA GLU A 329 -22.79 -1.67 7.59
C GLU A 329 -22.45 -3.16 7.59
N ALA A 330 -23.16 -3.98 8.38
CA ALA A 330 -23.06 -5.44 8.31
C ALA A 330 -23.44 -6.00 6.93
N GLN A 331 -24.32 -5.33 6.19
CA GLN A 331 -24.70 -5.74 4.84
C GLN A 331 -23.55 -5.52 3.86
N LEU A 332 -22.86 -4.39 3.90
CA LEU A 332 -21.70 -4.11 3.07
C LEU A 332 -20.59 -5.16 3.30
N HIS A 333 -20.30 -5.46 4.57
CA HIS A 333 -19.30 -6.47 4.93
C HIS A 333 -19.69 -7.88 4.47
N HIS A 334 -20.97 -8.23 4.59
CA HIS A 334 -21.45 -9.55 4.15
C HIS A 334 -21.38 -9.72 2.64
N GLU A 335 -21.72 -8.70 1.88
CA GLU A 335 -21.65 -8.72 0.41
C GLU A 335 -20.21 -8.82 -0.09
N TRP A 336 -19.24 -8.20 0.60
CA TRP A 336 -17.84 -8.21 0.19
C TRP A 336 -17.05 -9.40 0.74
N LEU A 337 -17.18 -9.72 2.04
CA LEU A 337 -16.36 -10.72 2.74
C LEU A 337 -17.05 -12.06 2.94
N GLY A 338 -18.38 -12.15 2.76
CA GLY A 338 -19.15 -13.35 3.10
C GLY A 338 -19.32 -13.59 4.61
N GLY A 339 -18.81 -12.69 5.45
CA GLY A 339 -18.89 -12.74 6.91
C GLY A 339 -17.61 -12.26 7.61
N ILE A 340 -17.70 -12.02 8.93
CA ILE A 340 -16.56 -11.64 9.77
C ILE A 340 -15.66 -12.85 9.96
N SER A 341 -14.37 -12.70 9.73
CA SER A 341 -13.37 -13.76 9.85
C SER A 341 -12.09 -13.25 10.54
N GLY A 342 -11.32 -14.19 11.13
CA GLY A 342 -10.06 -13.89 11.77
C GLY A 342 -10.16 -13.17 13.12
N ASP A 343 -9.02 -12.80 13.66
CA ASP A 343 -8.90 -12.18 14.98
C ASP A 343 -8.93 -10.66 14.91
N THR A 344 -9.38 -10.04 15.99
CA THR A 344 -9.31 -8.59 16.18
C THR A 344 -7.86 -8.16 16.35
N SER A 345 -7.39 -7.21 15.53
CA SER A 345 -6.03 -6.67 15.63
C SER A 345 -5.81 -5.90 16.93
N PRO A 346 -4.54 -5.75 17.36
CA PRO A 346 -4.23 -4.91 18.53
C PRO A 346 -4.70 -3.46 18.40
N VAL A 347 -4.68 -2.89 17.20
CA VAL A 347 -5.17 -1.52 16.94
C VAL A 347 -6.68 -1.45 17.13
N THR A 348 -7.42 -2.34 16.47
CA THR A 348 -8.89 -2.41 16.58
C THR A 348 -9.32 -2.68 18.02
N LEU A 349 -8.65 -3.62 18.71
CA LEU A 349 -8.93 -3.92 20.11
C LEU A 349 -8.64 -2.71 21.02
N GLY A 350 -7.50 -2.05 20.83
CA GLY A 350 -7.13 -0.85 21.61
C GLY A 350 -8.13 0.29 21.41
N TYR A 351 -8.51 0.54 20.16
CA TYR A 351 -9.46 1.61 19.83
C TYR A 351 -10.84 1.33 20.41
N THR A 352 -11.39 0.14 20.18
CA THR A 352 -12.72 -0.22 20.70
C THR A 352 -12.77 -0.27 22.22
N ASN A 353 -11.70 -0.73 22.89
CA ASN A 353 -11.59 -0.70 24.34
C ASN A 353 -11.55 0.74 24.86
N PHE A 354 -10.81 1.64 24.21
CA PHE A 354 -10.78 3.06 24.54
C PHE A 354 -12.17 3.68 24.45
N LEU A 355 -12.89 3.50 23.34
CA LEU A 355 -14.25 4.04 23.14
C LEU A 355 -15.23 3.48 24.16
N THR A 356 -15.18 2.18 24.42
CA THR A 356 -16.04 1.52 25.40
C THR A 356 -15.75 2.04 26.81
N ALA A 357 -14.49 2.08 27.22
CA ALA A 357 -14.11 2.57 28.56
C ALA A 357 -14.54 4.03 28.75
N THR A 358 -14.32 4.90 27.74
CA THR A 358 -14.70 6.31 27.78
C THR A 358 -16.23 6.47 27.82
N ALA A 359 -16.97 5.72 27.00
CA ALA A 359 -18.43 5.79 26.99
C ALA A 359 -19.05 5.35 28.35
N TYR A 360 -18.50 4.31 28.99
CA TYR A 360 -19.00 3.84 30.28
C TYR A 360 -18.52 4.65 31.46
N GLY A 361 -17.22 4.99 31.51
CA GLY A 361 -16.53 5.53 32.68
C GLY A 361 -16.58 7.04 32.81
N ASP A 362 -16.62 7.76 31.71
CA ASP A 362 -16.53 9.21 31.70
C ASP A 362 -17.90 9.92 31.58
N ASP A 363 -17.91 11.25 31.67
CA ASP A 363 -19.10 12.06 31.44
C ASP A 363 -19.60 11.90 29.97
N TYR A 364 -20.90 12.06 29.77
CA TYR A 364 -21.56 11.95 28.47
C TYR A 364 -20.84 12.74 27.36
N VAL A 365 -20.44 13.99 27.65
CA VAL A 365 -19.78 14.86 26.68
C VAL A 365 -18.41 14.33 26.24
N VAL A 366 -17.69 13.64 27.14
CA VAL A 366 -16.39 13.03 26.84
C VAL A 366 -16.56 11.83 25.90
N GLY A 367 -17.52 10.96 26.24
CA GLY A 367 -17.86 9.83 25.37
C GLY A 367 -18.39 10.26 23.99
N ALA A 368 -19.25 11.28 23.96
CA ALA A 368 -19.78 11.83 22.70
C ALA A 368 -18.69 12.44 21.83
N ALA A 369 -17.70 13.11 22.41
CA ALA A 369 -16.54 13.63 21.68
C ALA A 369 -15.62 12.49 21.17
N ALA A 370 -15.44 11.41 21.95
CA ALA A 370 -14.61 10.28 21.59
C ALA A 370 -15.13 9.51 20.36
N VAL A 371 -16.44 9.39 20.18
CA VAL A 371 -17.03 8.69 19.03
C VAL A 371 -17.13 9.56 17.77
N LEU A 372 -16.97 10.87 17.87
CA LEU A 372 -17.16 11.79 16.75
C LEU A 372 -16.17 11.60 15.58
N PRO A 373 -14.87 11.30 15.80
CA PRO A 373 -13.92 11.09 14.70
C PRO A 373 -14.35 10.05 13.68
N CYS A 374 -14.96 8.95 14.09
CA CYS A 374 -15.47 7.90 13.21
C CYS A 374 -16.50 8.43 12.20
N TYR A 375 -17.34 9.39 12.57
CA TYR A 375 -18.25 10.05 11.63
C TYR A 375 -17.51 11.08 10.77
N TRP A 376 -16.83 12.02 11.42
CA TRP A 376 -16.36 13.21 10.73
C TRP A 376 -15.15 12.96 9.84
N ILE A 377 -14.17 12.19 10.31
CA ILE A 377 -12.98 11.84 9.51
C ILE A 377 -13.37 10.99 8.29
N TYR A 378 -14.27 10.00 8.47
CA TYR A 378 -14.72 9.16 7.35
C TYR A 378 -15.50 9.95 6.31
N ALA A 379 -16.41 10.84 6.73
CA ALA A 379 -17.13 11.71 5.81
C ALA A 379 -16.20 12.65 5.04
N GLU A 380 -15.17 13.21 5.70
CA GLU A 380 -14.19 14.07 5.06
C GLU A 380 -13.26 13.30 4.10
N VAL A 381 -12.83 12.10 4.47
CA VAL A 381 -12.08 11.22 3.56
C VAL A 381 -12.94 10.88 2.34
N GLY A 382 -14.20 10.50 2.54
CA GLY A 382 -15.15 10.24 1.45
C GLY A 382 -15.32 11.46 0.53
N ALA A 383 -15.51 12.64 1.08
CA ALA A 383 -15.61 13.89 0.32
C ALA A 383 -14.33 14.21 -0.49
N CYS A 384 -13.16 14.02 0.13
CA CYS A 384 -11.87 14.23 -0.55
C CYS A 384 -11.62 13.23 -1.70
N LEU A 385 -12.10 12.00 -1.56
CA LEU A 385 -11.90 10.94 -2.54
C LEU A 385 -13.01 10.85 -3.60
N ALA A 386 -14.15 11.54 -3.40
CA ALA A 386 -15.32 11.46 -4.26
C ALA A 386 -15.02 11.73 -5.76
N ALA A 387 -14.10 12.66 -6.05
CA ALA A 387 -13.71 13.00 -7.42
C ALA A 387 -12.95 11.86 -8.14
N SER A 388 -12.39 10.92 -7.40
CA SER A 388 -11.68 9.75 -7.92
C SER A 388 -12.61 8.56 -8.16
N ASN A 389 -13.85 8.62 -7.67
CA ASN A 389 -14.80 7.52 -7.79
C ASN A 389 -15.41 7.46 -9.20
N HIS A 390 -15.46 6.26 -9.77
CA HIS A 390 -16.13 5.94 -11.04
C HIS A 390 -16.59 4.48 -11.04
N PRO A 391 -17.53 4.06 -11.92
CA PRO A 391 -18.11 2.71 -11.89
C PRO A 391 -17.10 1.56 -11.96
N ASP A 392 -15.97 1.77 -12.64
CA ASP A 392 -14.92 0.74 -12.78
C ASP A 392 -13.83 0.85 -11.69
N HIS A 393 -14.01 1.72 -10.67
CA HIS A 393 -13.05 1.85 -9.58
C HIS A 393 -13.10 0.62 -8.68
N PRO A 394 -11.97 -0.04 -8.32
CA PRO A 394 -11.97 -1.27 -7.52
C PRO A 394 -12.74 -1.15 -6.20
N TYR A 395 -12.74 0.04 -5.61
CA TYR A 395 -13.39 0.35 -4.32
C TYR A 395 -14.60 1.27 -4.46
N HIS A 396 -15.29 1.20 -5.60
CA HIS A 396 -16.43 2.05 -5.94
C HIS A 396 -17.49 2.11 -4.83
N GLU A 397 -17.92 0.96 -4.31
CA GLU A 397 -18.99 0.90 -3.30
C GLU A 397 -18.56 1.54 -1.96
N TRP A 398 -17.31 1.36 -1.55
CA TRP A 398 -16.78 2.02 -0.35
C TRP A 398 -16.76 3.54 -0.52
N LEU A 399 -16.20 4.03 -1.63
CA LEU A 399 -16.13 5.45 -1.94
C LEU A 399 -17.52 6.09 -2.07
N LYS A 400 -18.49 5.35 -2.59
CA LYS A 400 -19.88 5.77 -2.72
C LYS A 400 -20.55 5.87 -1.35
N THR A 401 -20.36 4.88 -0.47
CA THR A 401 -20.94 4.84 0.87
C THR A 401 -20.54 6.05 1.71
N TYR A 402 -19.25 6.33 1.80
CA TYR A 402 -18.73 7.44 2.61
C TYR A 402 -18.82 8.82 1.92
N GLY A 403 -19.10 8.86 0.63
CA GLY A 403 -19.45 10.07 -0.14
C GLY A 403 -20.95 10.32 -0.26
N ASP A 404 -21.81 9.47 0.27
CA ASP A 404 -23.27 9.58 0.15
C ASP A 404 -23.85 10.69 1.06
N GLN A 405 -24.90 11.34 0.57
CA GLN A 405 -25.59 12.41 1.30
C GLN A 405 -26.19 11.93 2.63
N SER A 406 -26.58 10.67 2.73
CA SER A 406 -27.13 10.09 3.97
C SER A 406 -26.07 10.03 5.06
N PHE A 407 -24.81 9.65 4.71
CA PHE A 407 -23.70 9.64 5.65
C PHE A 407 -23.29 11.05 6.09
N VAL A 408 -23.34 12.02 5.18
CA VAL A 408 -23.14 13.44 5.50
C VAL A 408 -24.19 13.92 6.52
N MET A 409 -25.46 13.64 6.30
CA MET A 409 -26.55 14.02 7.23
C MET A 409 -26.39 13.39 8.62
N THR A 410 -25.96 12.12 8.67
CA THR A 410 -25.66 11.41 9.92
C THR A 410 -24.49 12.08 10.67
N THR A 411 -23.44 12.46 9.94
CA THR A 411 -22.30 13.20 10.50
C THR A 411 -22.70 14.56 11.03
N GLU A 412 -23.50 15.34 10.31
CA GLU A 412 -24.03 16.63 10.78
C GLU A 412 -24.90 16.47 12.05
N ALA A 413 -25.69 15.40 12.12
CA ALA A 413 -26.48 15.11 13.32
C ALA A 413 -25.59 14.79 14.53
N ALA A 414 -24.51 13.99 14.32
CA ALA A 414 -23.53 13.72 15.36
C ALA A 414 -22.81 15.00 15.83
N LEU A 415 -22.39 15.86 14.89
CA LEU A 415 -21.79 17.15 15.18
C LEU A 415 -22.70 18.05 16.04
N ARG A 416 -24.00 18.13 15.70
CA ARG A 416 -24.99 18.90 16.49
C ARG A 416 -25.14 18.37 17.90
N ARG A 417 -25.20 17.04 18.09
CA ARG A 417 -25.30 16.42 19.42
C ARG A 417 -24.06 16.73 20.28
N VAL A 418 -22.87 16.61 19.67
CA VAL A 418 -21.61 16.90 20.39
C VAL A 418 -21.47 18.37 20.71
N GLU A 419 -21.79 19.28 19.79
CA GLU A 419 -21.77 20.72 20.04
C GLU A 419 -22.71 21.08 21.21
N HIS A 420 -23.93 20.55 21.21
CA HIS A 420 -24.89 20.77 22.28
C HIS A 420 -24.34 20.34 23.64
N ALA A 421 -23.75 19.13 23.70
CA ALA A 421 -23.12 18.63 24.92
C ALA A 421 -21.96 19.51 25.41
N LEU A 422 -21.11 19.98 24.46
CA LEU A 422 -19.97 20.86 24.76
C LEU A 422 -20.40 22.25 25.26
N VAL A 423 -21.50 22.79 24.72
CA VAL A 423 -22.07 24.09 25.21
C VAL A 423 -22.45 24.00 26.67
N GLN A 424 -23.05 22.88 27.09
CA GLN A 424 -23.51 22.68 28.49
C GLN A 424 -22.37 22.26 29.43
N ALA A 425 -21.23 21.81 28.91
CA ALA A 425 -20.12 21.29 29.69
C ALA A 425 -19.33 22.36 30.42
N THR A 426 -18.73 21.99 31.53
CA THR A 426 -17.75 22.81 32.22
C THR A 426 -16.42 22.87 31.46
N GLY A 427 -15.54 23.81 31.82
CA GLY A 427 -14.20 23.89 31.24
C GLY A 427 -13.37 22.62 31.41
N VAL A 428 -13.49 21.95 32.55
CA VAL A 428 -12.80 20.67 32.83
C VAL A 428 -13.33 19.55 31.92
N GLN A 429 -14.65 19.45 31.79
CA GLN A 429 -15.29 18.46 30.90
C GLN A 429 -14.94 18.71 29.44
N ARG A 430 -14.91 19.96 28.97
CA ARG A 430 -14.45 20.29 27.61
C ARG A 430 -13.00 19.90 27.36
N ALA A 431 -12.11 20.14 28.33
CA ALA A 431 -10.71 19.73 28.22
C ALA A 431 -10.58 18.19 28.12
N ALA A 432 -11.34 17.44 28.93
CA ALA A 432 -11.38 15.97 28.85
C ALA A 432 -11.97 15.50 27.52
N ALA A 433 -13.04 16.13 27.04
CA ALA A 433 -13.65 15.83 25.74
C ALA A 433 -12.66 16.07 24.56
N THR A 434 -11.91 17.18 24.61
CA THR A 434 -10.87 17.46 23.61
C THR A 434 -9.78 16.39 23.62
N ALA A 435 -9.30 15.99 24.80
CA ALA A 435 -8.29 14.93 24.91
C ALA A 435 -8.82 13.60 24.38
N ALA A 436 -10.06 13.23 24.67
CA ALA A 436 -10.68 12.01 24.16
C ALA A 436 -10.87 12.05 22.65
N PHE A 437 -11.29 13.16 22.07
CA PHE A 437 -11.38 13.38 20.64
C PHE A 437 -10.01 13.21 19.94
N GLN A 438 -8.96 13.85 20.48
CA GLN A 438 -7.60 13.74 19.96
C GLN A 438 -7.09 12.29 19.95
N VAL A 439 -7.30 11.56 21.05
CA VAL A 439 -6.93 10.13 21.13
C VAL A 439 -7.67 9.31 20.08
N ALA A 440 -8.98 9.55 19.90
CA ALA A 440 -9.77 8.88 18.87
C ALA A 440 -9.25 9.21 17.45
N CYS A 441 -8.91 10.47 17.15
CA CYS A 441 -8.29 10.86 15.87
C CYS A 441 -6.96 10.11 15.62
N ALA A 442 -6.14 9.93 16.66
CA ALA A 442 -4.92 9.15 16.55
C ALA A 442 -5.22 7.66 16.26
N TYR A 443 -6.24 7.11 16.88
CA TYR A 443 -6.70 5.74 16.58
C TYR A 443 -7.25 5.61 15.16
N GLU A 444 -7.96 6.60 14.61
CA GLU A 444 -8.41 6.58 13.21
C GLU A 444 -7.21 6.51 12.25
N ARG A 445 -6.16 7.30 12.50
CA ARG A 445 -4.93 7.20 11.72
C ARG A 445 -4.33 5.79 11.81
N GLU A 446 -4.23 5.22 13.01
CA GLU A 446 -3.70 3.86 13.20
C GLU A 446 -4.59 2.81 12.53
N PHE A 447 -5.90 3.02 12.55
CA PHE A 447 -6.88 2.12 11.96
C PHE A 447 -6.75 2.04 10.44
N PHE A 448 -6.63 3.17 9.75
CA PHE A 448 -6.35 3.19 8.32
C PHE A 448 -4.97 2.62 7.97
N ASP A 449 -3.95 2.89 8.80
CA ASP A 449 -2.57 2.47 8.51
C ASP A 449 -2.30 0.99 8.83
N GLN A 450 -3.10 0.35 9.69
CA GLN A 450 -2.84 -1.04 10.13
C GLN A 450 -2.85 -2.05 8.99
N ALA A 451 -3.68 -1.86 7.97
CA ALA A 451 -3.75 -2.75 6.81
C ALA A 451 -2.41 -2.84 6.05
N SER A 452 -1.78 -1.69 5.85
CA SER A 452 -0.47 -1.59 5.18
C SER A 452 0.71 -2.03 6.06
N ARG A 453 0.45 -2.27 7.35
CA ARG A 453 1.43 -2.80 8.32
C ARG A 453 1.28 -4.30 8.56
N SER A 454 0.11 -4.86 8.19
CA SER A 454 -0.18 -6.27 8.38
C SER A 454 0.71 -7.10 7.48
N GLU A 455 1.70 -7.64 8.10
CA GLU A 455 2.59 -8.73 7.73
C GLU A 455 3.13 -8.83 6.30
N ILE A 456 4.43 -8.65 6.23
CA ILE A 456 5.32 -9.45 5.39
C ILE A 456 5.33 -10.87 6.00
N ARG A 457 4.40 -11.72 5.63
CA ARG A 457 4.52 -13.18 5.74
C ARG A 457 4.77 -13.75 4.39
#